data_ee45d7ac2332ea13239a6b82550593a3
#
_entry.id   ee45d7ac2332ea13239a6b82550593a3
#
_cell.length_a   1.000
_cell.length_b   1.000
_cell.length_c   1.000
_cell.angle_alpha   90.00
_cell.angle_beta   90.00
_cell.angle_gamma   90.00
#
_symmetry.space_group_name_H-M   'P 1'
#
loop_
_entity.id
_entity.type
_entity.pdbx_description
1 polymer ?
#
loop_
_entity_poly.entity_id
_entity_poly.type
_entity_poly.pdbx_seq_one_letter_code
_entity_poly.pdbx_strand_id
1 'polypeptide(L)' 'MDPAEKKAIKEKMEKKGVGFDKAAEELKVPEMILALYFKDDSNPIPKRIVDGLNNLLE' A
#
# COMPACT_ATOMS: atom_id res chain seq x y z
N MET A 1 -11.73 -4.31 0.73
CA MET A 1 -11.27 -3.05 0.17
C MET A 1 -11.58 -2.97 -1.31
N ASP A 2 -12.05 -1.81 -1.72
CA ASP A 2 -12.46 -1.56 -3.10
C ASP A 2 -11.24 -1.46 -4.01
N PRO A 3 -11.27 -1.99 -5.23
CA PRO A 3 -10.16 -1.83 -6.16
C PRO A 3 -9.81 -0.36 -6.46
N ALA A 4 -10.79 0.51 -6.38
CA ALA A 4 -10.56 1.95 -6.61
C ALA A 4 -9.70 2.56 -5.50
N GLU A 5 -9.87 2.14 -4.25
CA GLU A 5 -9.06 2.61 -3.14
C GLU A 5 -7.62 2.12 -3.28
N LYS A 6 -7.44 0.87 -3.68
CA LYS A 6 -6.13 0.28 -3.89
C LYS A 6 -5.37 1.06 -4.96
N LYS A 7 -6.05 1.36 -6.06
CA LYS A 7 -5.48 2.12 -7.16
C LYS A 7 -5.12 3.55 -6.72
N ALA A 8 -5.99 4.18 -5.94
CA ALA A 8 -5.75 5.53 -5.44
C ALA A 8 -4.51 5.59 -4.54
N ILE A 9 -4.35 4.61 -3.68
CA ILE A 9 -3.18 4.53 -2.80
C ILE A 9 -1.92 4.34 -3.62
N LYS A 10 -1.97 3.47 -4.62
CA LYS A 10 -0.82 3.22 -5.48
C LYS A 10 -0.41 4.47 -6.23
N GLU A 11 -1.37 5.23 -6.74
CA GLU A 11 -1.10 6.50 -7.42
C GLU A 11 -0.46 7.52 -6.49
N LYS A 12 -0.93 7.58 -5.24
CA LYS A 12 -0.34 8.47 -4.24
C LYS A 12 1.11 8.08 -3.96
N MET A 13 1.39 6.80 -3.89
CA MET A 13 2.76 6.32 -3.68
C MET A 13 3.68 6.77 -4.81
N GLU A 14 3.24 6.60 -6.04
CA GLU A 14 4.00 7.03 -7.20
C GLU A 14 4.21 8.54 -7.21
N LYS A 15 3.18 9.29 -6.89
CA LYS A 15 3.21 10.73 -6.88
C LYS A 15 4.20 11.27 -5.84
N LYS A 16 4.30 10.61 -4.71
CA LYS A 16 5.20 11.01 -3.64
C LYS A 16 6.57 10.33 -3.73
N GLY A 17 6.76 9.48 -4.72
CA GLY A 17 8.03 8.78 -4.89
C GLY A 17 8.29 7.72 -3.82
N VAL A 18 7.23 7.14 -3.27
CA VAL A 18 7.34 6.10 -2.25
C VAL A 18 7.19 4.73 -2.91
N GLY A 19 8.23 3.92 -2.89
CA GLY A 19 8.17 2.56 -3.41
C GLY A 19 7.64 1.59 -2.37
N PHE A 20 7.37 0.35 -2.81
CA PHE A 20 6.91 -0.69 -1.90
C PHE A 20 7.95 -1.03 -0.83
N ASP A 21 9.22 -0.95 -1.18
CA ASP A 21 10.31 -1.23 -0.24
C ASP A 21 10.28 -0.24 0.92
N LYS A 22 10.14 1.04 0.62
CA LYS A 22 10.08 2.07 1.65
C LYS A 22 8.78 1.97 2.46
N ALA A 23 7.67 1.76 1.78
CA ALA A 23 6.38 1.62 2.47
C ALA A 23 6.39 0.40 3.40
N ALA A 24 6.92 -0.71 2.94
CA ALA A 24 7.02 -1.92 3.75
C ALA A 24 7.89 -1.70 4.99
N GLU A 25 9.00 -1.00 4.81
CA GLU A 25 9.89 -0.68 5.92
C GLU A 25 9.18 0.18 6.97
N GLU A 26 8.46 1.19 6.53
CA GLU A 26 7.73 2.08 7.44
C GLU A 26 6.59 1.34 8.15
N LEU A 27 5.95 0.42 7.47
CA LEU A 27 4.85 -0.35 8.02
C LEU A 27 5.32 -1.59 8.78
N LYS A 28 6.63 -1.87 8.74
CA LYS A 28 7.24 -3.03 9.39
C LYS A 28 6.64 -4.34 8.90
N VAL A 29 6.43 -4.42 7.60
CA VAL A 29 5.93 -5.65 6.95
C VAL A 29 6.88 -6.03 5.83
N PRO A 30 6.93 -7.32 5.43
CA PRO A 30 7.76 -7.72 4.31
C PRO A 30 7.30 -7.05 3.01
N GLU A 31 8.25 -6.56 2.22
CA GLU A 31 7.94 -5.95 0.93
C GLU A 31 7.14 -6.90 0.04
N MET A 32 7.51 -8.17 0.05
CA MET A 32 6.84 -9.18 -0.74
C MET A 32 5.34 -9.26 -0.42
N ILE A 33 4.99 -9.16 0.86
CA ILE A 33 3.60 -9.20 1.30
C ILE A 33 2.86 -7.96 0.84
N LEU A 34 3.48 -6.80 0.98
CA LEU A 34 2.86 -5.55 0.56
C LEU A 34 2.63 -5.55 -0.96
N ALA A 35 3.63 -5.97 -1.72
CA ALA A 35 3.50 -6.06 -3.18
C ALA A 35 2.37 -7.01 -3.59
N LEU A 36 2.21 -8.10 -2.85
CA LEU A 36 1.16 -9.07 -3.14
C LEU A 36 -0.23 -8.45 -2.98
N TYR A 37 -0.42 -7.63 -1.97
CA TYR A 37 -1.71 -6.95 -1.77
C TYR A 37 -2.07 -6.06 -2.96
N PHE A 38 -1.09 -5.43 -3.57
CA PHE A 38 -1.33 -4.52 -4.71
C PHE A 38 -1.34 -5.24 -6.06
N LYS A 39 -0.72 -6.40 -6.13
CA LYS A 39 -0.63 -7.14 -7.38
C LYS A 39 -1.97 -7.77 -7.77
N ASP A 40 -2.72 -8.26 -6.80
CA ASP A 40 -3.95 -8.99 -7.03
C ASP A 40 -5.14 -8.24 -6.44
N ASP A 41 -6.07 -7.82 -7.30
CA ASP A 41 -7.26 -7.09 -6.87
C ASP A 41 -8.18 -7.92 -5.99
N SER A 42 -8.05 -9.25 -6.04
CA SER A 42 -8.86 -10.13 -5.21
C SER A 42 -8.37 -10.21 -3.76
N ASN A 43 -7.16 -9.73 -3.49
CA ASN A 43 -6.61 -9.74 -2.15
C ASN A 43 -6.91 -8.42 -1.45
N PRO A 44 -7.79 -8.41 -0.44
CA PRO A 44 -8.09 -7.17 0.28
C PRO A 44 -6.91 -6.75 1.15
N ILE A 45 -6.65 -5.46 1.19
CA ILE A 45 -5.60 -4.93 2.06
C ILE A 45 -6.20 -4.75 3.46
N PRO A 46 -5.57 -5.27 4.51
CA PRO A 46 -6.06 -5.06 5.87
C PRO A 46 -6.17 -3.59 6.21
N LYS A 47 -7.19 -3.23 6.97
CA LYS A 47 -7.42 -1.84 7.36
C LYS A 47 -6.19 -1.21 8.02
N ARG A 48 -5.49 -1.98 8.84
CA ARG A 48 -4.28 -1.50 9.51
C ARG A 48 -3.22 -1.06 8.52
N ILE A 49 -3.07 -1.80 7.44
CA ILE A 49 -2.11 -1.46 6.38
C ILE A 49 -2.58 -0.23 5.61
N VAL A 50 -3.87 -0.16 5.32
CA VAL A 50 -4.46 1.00 4.64
C VAL A 50 -4.24 2.27 5.46
N ASP A 51 -4.52 2.21 6.75
CA ASP A 51 -4.34 3.35 7.64
C ASP A 51 -2.87 3.76 7.71
N GLY A 52 -1.98 2.79 7.79
CA GLY A 52 -0.55 3.07 7.80
C GLY A 52 -0.07 3.73 6.52
N LEU A 53 -0.56 3.25 5.38
CA LEU A 53 -0.21 3.84 4.10
C LEU A 53 -0.75 5.26 3.97
N ASN A 54 -1.98 5.50 4.41
CA ASN A 54 -2.54 6.84 4.37
C ASN A 54 -1.75 7.82 5.24
N ASN A 55 -1.32 7.38 6.40
CA ASN A 55 -0.50 8.21 7.28
C ASN A 55 0.86 8.50 6.65
N LEU A 56 1.44 7.50 6.02
CA LEU A 56 2.75 7.65 5.37
C LEU A 56 2.69 8.60 4.18
N LEU A 57 1.58 8.59 3.46
CA LEU A 57 1.42 9.36 2.22
C LEU A 57 0.81 10.75 2.43
N GLU A 58 0.47 11.09 3.62
CA GLU A 58 -0.04 12.44 3.92
C GLU A 58 1.04 13.47 4.13
#